data_8e072c0e9b02014de2d12d886815e7dd
#
_entry.id   8e072c0e9b02014de2d12d886815e7dd
#
_cell.length_a   1.000
_cell.length_b   1.000
_cell.length_c   1.000
_cell.angle_alpha   90.00
_cell.angle_beta   90.00
_cell.angle_gamma   90.00
#
_symmetry.space_group_name_H-M   'P 1'
#
loop_
_entity.id
_entity.type
_entity.pdbx_description
1 polymer ?
#
loop_
_entity_poly.entity_id
_entity_poly.type
_entity_poly.pdbx_seq_one_letter_code
_entity_poly.pdbx_strand_id
1 'polypeptide(L)'
;LFKKMKVPTSAARKVLIVGGGRTSIYLAKQLIEMGIKVKIIEKNPEKCEVLTEMLPKAMIICGDATDKELLMEEGLMETEAFIASTDFDEENIMLALYAKSLTNAKLITKVHRISYDEIIDSLDVGSIIYPKYITAESIIKYVRAMKNSIGSNIETLYRLNDNRVEALELLIKEDSPMVGKPLSELRLKPNVLIGCITRRGQVTIPNGQSVIHVGDTIILITTTTGFHQLEDALM
;
A
#
# COMPACT_ATOMS: atom_id res chain seq x y z
N LEU A 1 -9.62 -12.44 6.56
CA LEU A 1 -9.15 -13.26 5.44
C LEU A 1 -7.83 -13.93 5.80
N PHE A 2 -6.75 -13.17 6.11
CA PHE A 2 -5.41 -13.68 6.40
C PHE A 2 -5.36 -14.70 7.55
N LYS A 3 -6.13 -14.51 8.65
CA LYS A 3 -6.25 -15.50 9.73
C LYS A 3 -6.83 -16.84 9.25
N LYS A 4 -7.79 -16.82 8.30
CA LYS A 4 -8.35 -18.06 7.71
C LYS A 4 -7.35 -18.75 6.78
N MET A 5 -6.46 -18.01 6.15
CA MET A 5 -5.42 -18.53 5.27
C MET A 5 -4.17 -19.01 6.03
N LYS A 6 -4.17 -18.93 7.37
CA LYS A 6 -3.01 -19.24 8.23
C LYS A 6 -1.73 -18.46 7.86
N VAL A 7 -1.88 -17.29 7.24
CA VAL A 7 -0.75 -16.40 6.97
C VAL A 7 -0.40 -15.72 8.30
N PRO A 8 0.83 -15.85 8.80
CA PRO A 8 1.23 -15.22 10.06
C PRO A 8 1.19 -13.70 9.89
N THR A 9 0.18 -13.07 10.47
CA THR A 9 0.03 -11.62 10.54
C THR A 9 0.41 -11.16 11.94
N SER A 10 1.70 -11.07 12.24
CA SER A 10 2.13 -10.32 13.41
C SER A 10 2.07 -8.82 13.07
N ALA A 11 1.23 -8.08 13.77
CA ALA A 11 1.29 -6.63 13.68
C ALA A 11 2.61 -6.16 14.32
N ALA A 12 3.37 -5.33 13.61
CA ALA A 12 4.57 -4.74 14.16
C ALA A 12 4.22 -3.83 15.34
N ARG A 13 4.92 -3.96 16.45
CA ARG A 13 4.75 -3.15 17.67
C ARG A 13 5.93 -2.21 17.91
N LYS A 14 7.07 -2.50 17.29
CA LYS A 14 8.30 -1.71 17.38
C LYS A 14 8.76 -1.40 15.96
N VAL A 15 8.88 -0.14 15.65
CA VAL A 15 9.28 0.35 14.34
C VAL A 15 10.49 1.25 14.48
N LEU A 16 11.53 0.98 13.70
CA LEU A 16 12.72 1.81 13.54
C LEU A 16 12.66 2.50 12.18
N ILE A 17 12.69 3.81 12.18
CA ILE A 17 12.67 4.65 10.97
C ILE A 17 14.02 5.34 10.86
N VAL A 18 14.65 5.28 9.70
CA VAL A 18 15.84 6.05 9.37
C VAL A 18 15.46 7.19 8.43
N GLY A 19 15.82 8.42 8.86
CA GLY A 19 15.48 9.67 8.19
C GLY A 19 14.24 10.35 8.76
N GLY A 20 14.40 11.59 9.23
CA GLY A 20 13.40 12.42 9.88
C GLY A 20 12.63 13.35 8.92
N GLY A 21 12.46 12.95 7.66
CA GLY A 21 11.76 13.74 6.65
C GLY A 21 10.25 13.83 6.88
N ARG A 22 9.54 14.62 6.06
CA ARG A 22 8.09 14.83 6.18
C ARG A 22 7.30 13.52 6.15
N THR A 23 7.67 12.59 5.29
CA THR A 23 7.04 11.26 5.21
C THR A 23 7.14 10.53 6.54
N SER A 24 8.33 10.54 7.16
CA SER A 24 8.57 9.90 8.45
C SER A 24 7.75 10.54 9.58
N ILE A 25 7.59 11.85 9.57
CA ILE A 25 6.77 12.56 10.56
C ILE A 25 5.29 12.13 10.47
N TYR A 26 4.71 12.14 9.27
CA TYR A 26 3.31 11.72 9.07
C TYR A 26 3.10 10.26 9.44
N LEU A 27 4.02 9.40 9.02
CA LEU A 27 3.97 7.98 9.32
C LEU A 27 4.08 7.73 10.83
N ALA A 28 5.04 8.36 11.50
CA ALA A 28 5.25 8.21 12.94
C ALA A 28 4.01 8.63 13.74
N LYS A 29 3.35 9.74 13.38
CA LYS A 29 2.11 10.17 14.04
C LYS A 29 1.05 9.07 13.98
N GLN A 30 0.79 8.52 12.79
CA GLN A 30 -0.21 7.47 12.62
C GLN A 30 0.17 6.18 13.35
N LEU A 31 1.42 5.76 13.28
CA LEU A 31 1.89 4.57 14.00
C LEU A 31 1.75 4.72 15.52
N ILE A 32 2.05 5.89 16.07
CA ILE A 32 1.89 6.19 17.49
C ILE A 32 0.41 6.17 17.90
N GLU A 33 -0.48 6.72 17.09
CA GLU A 33 -1.93 6.64 17.32
C GLU A 33 -2.46 5.21 17.34
N MET A 34 -1.83 4.32 16.55
CA MET A 34 -2.12 2.87 16.55
C MET A 34 -1.48 2.12 17.75
N GLY A 35 -0.79 2.82 18.64
CA GLY A 35 -0.11 2.22 19.81
C GLY A 35 1.23 1.56 19.50
N ILE A 36 1.83 1.84 18.35
CA ILE A 36 3.12 1.30 17.93
C ILE A 36 4.24 2.17 18.47
N LYS A 37 5.29 1.53 19.02
CA LYS A 37 6.49 2.23 19.48
C LYS A 37 7.35 2.60 18.29
N VAL A 38 7.63 3.89 18.15
CA VAL A 38 8.41 4.44 17.04
C VAL A 38 9.71 5.02 17.54
N LYS A 39 10.80 4.62 16.89
CA LYS A 39 12.13 5.20 17.05
C LYS A 39 12.54 5.80 15.69
N ILE A 40 13.10 6.99 15.67
CA ILE A 40 13.58 7.66 14.46
C ILE A 40 15.05 8.03 14.65
N ILE A 41 15.89 7.63 13.70
CA ILE A 41 17.28 8.06 13.60
C ILE A 41 17.37 9.13 12.54
N GLU A 42 17.88 10.31 12.91
CA GLU A 42 18.09 11.45 12.03
C GLU A 42 19.47 12.05 12.29
N LYS A 43 20.21 12.32 11.21
CA LYS A 43 21.60 12.80 11.33
C LYS A 43 21.74 14.31 11.54
N ASN A 44 20.73 15.08 11.17
CA ASN A 44 20.76 16.53 11.32
C ASN A 44 20.26 16.94 12.70
N PRO A 45 21.11 17.57 13.55
CA PRO A 45 20.72 17.96 14.92
C PRO A 45 19.52 18.91 14.98
N GLU A 46 19.45 19.89 14.07
CA GLU A 46 18.35 20.85 14.04
C GLU A 46 17.01 20.14 13.72
N LYS A 47 17.04 19.15 12.81
CA LYS A 47 15.86 18.32 12.54
C LYS A 47 15.50 17.45 13.75
N CYS A 48 16.48 16.95 14.50
CA CYS A 48 16.21 16.14 15.70
C CYS A 48 15.46 16.96 16.75
N GLU A 49 15.81 18.22 16.96
CA GLU A 49 15.08 19.11 17.87
C GLU A 49 13.63 19.29 17.43
N VAL A 50 13.42 19.63 16.16
CA VAL A 50 12.07 19.78 15.58
C VAL A 50 11.25 18.49 15.69
N LEU A 51 11.86 17.35 15.42
CA LEU A 51 11.21 16.03 15.54
C LEU A 51 10.79 15.74 16.98
N THR A 52 11.62 16.07 17.95
CA THR A 52 11.33 15.86 19.38
C THR A 52 10.10 16.69 19.82
N GLU A 53 9.99 17.93 19.35
CA GLU A 53 8.81 18.75 19.59
C GLU A 53 7.54 18.23 18.90
N MET A 54 7.67 17.83 17.63
CA MET A 54 6.53 17.38 16.82
C MET A 54 6.01 15.98 17.20
N LEU A 55 6.87 15.13 17.76
CA LEU A 55 6.62 13.71 18.04
C LEU A 55 7.02 13.33 19.47
N PRO A 56 6.37 13.93 20.51
CA PRO A 56 6.79 13.73 21.90
C PRO A 56 6.67 12.29 22.43
N LYS A 57 5.99 11.42 21.70
CA LYS A 57 5.86 9.98 22.01
C LYS A 57 6.80 9.09 21.20
N ALA A 58 7.53 9.63 20.23
CA ALA A 58 8.57 8.91 19.51
C ALA A 58 9.91 9.06 20.25
N MET A 59 10.78 8.07 20.09
CA MET A 59 12.18 8.20 20.50
C MET A 59 12.99 8.74 19.34
N ILE A 60 13.58 9.92 19.48
CA ILE A 60 14.41 10.56 18.46
C ILE A 60 15.87 10.35 18.83
N ILE A 61 16.63 9.77 17.91
CA ILE A 61 18.07 9.52 18.02
C ILE A 61 18.78 10.42 17.02
N CYS A 62 19.64 11.29 17.53
CA CYS A 62 20.47 12.15 16.68
C CYS A 62 21.77 11.40 16.35
N GLY A 63 21.90 10.92 15.10
CA GLY A 63 23.07 10.17 14.67
C GLY A 63 22.98 9.73 13.22
N ASP A 64 24.10 9.24 12.70
CA ASP A 64 24.19 8.74 11.33
C ASP A 64 23.88 7.24 11.29
N ALA A 65 22.79 6.86 10.64
CA ALA A 65 22.37 5.46 10.54
C ALA A 65 23.28 4.60 9.65
N THR A 66 24.25 5.19 8.94
CA THR A 66 25.31 4.42 8.25
C THR A 66 26.34 3.84 9.23
N ASP A 67 26.36 4.36 10.48
CA ASP A 67 27.10 3.77 11.57
C ASP A 67 26.40 2.50 12.07
N LYS A 68 27.04 1.37 11.86
CA LYS A 68 26.52 0.06 12.23
C LYS A 68 26.40 -0.13 13.75
N GLU A 69 27.33 0.46 14.52
CA GLU A 69 27.32 0.36 15.98
C GLU A 69 26.10 1.10 16.51
N LEU A 70 25.83 2.30 16.04
CA LEU A 70 24.62 3.05 16.39
C LEU A 70 23.34 2.27 16.07
N LEU A 71 23.22 1.66 14.88
CA LEU A 71 22.05 0.87 14.54
C LEU A 71 21.82 -0.31 15.47
N MET A 72 22.89 -0.97 15.90
CA MET A 72 22.83 -2.09 16.82
C MET A 72 22.45 -1.64 18.24
N GLU A 73 23.07 -0.57 18.75
CA GLU A 73 22.77 0.01 20.07
C GLU A 73 21.31 0.48 20.13
N GLU A 74 20.80 1.03 19.04
CA GLU A 74 19.44 1.54 18.96
C GLU A 74 18.38 0.45 18.69
N GLY A 75 18.79 -0.82 18.70
CA GLY A 75 17.90 -1.97 18.73
C GLY A 75 17.40 -2.40 17.37
N LEU A 76 18.27 -2.37 16.37
CA LEU A 76 17.96 -2.95 15.06
C LEU A 76 17.50 -4.40 15.17
N MET A 77 18.12 -5.18 16.04
CA MET A 77 17.84 -6.62 16.23
C MET A 77 16.45 -6.90 16.84
N GLU A 78 15.93 -5.96 17.64
CA GLU A 78 14.64 -6.10 18.31
C GLU A 78 13.49 -5.42 17.56
N THR A 79 13.79 -4.77 16.43
CA THR A 79 12.76 -4.11 15.63
C THR A 79 11.94 -5.11 14.86
N GLU A 80 10.64 -4.88 14.75
CA GLU A 80 9.72 -5.73 14.00
C GLU A 80 9.41 -5.15 12.60
N ALA A 81 9.67 -3.85 12.41
CA ALA A 81 9.69 -3.22 11.10
C ALA A 81 10.80 -2.17 11.03
N PHE A 82 11.53 -2.16 9.93
CA PHE A 82 12.59 -1.21 9.62
C PHE A 82 12.23 -0.41 8.37
N ILE A 83 12.32 0.90 8.46
CA ILE A 83 11.90 1.81 7.40
C ILE A 83 13.06 2.73 7.03
N ALA A 84 13.63 2.53 5.86
CA ALA A 84 14.65 3.41 5.29
C ALA A 84 13.96 4.52 4.50
N SER A 85 14.04 5.76 4.99
CA SER A 85 13.30 6.91 4.48
C SER A 85 14.13 8.20 4.47
N THR A 86 15.44 8.09 4.19
CA THR A 86 16.33 9.23 3.97
C THR A 86 16.04 9.89 2.61
N ASP A 87 16.75 10.94 2.27
CA ASP A 87 16.62 11.60 0.96
C ASP A 87 17.51 10.96 -0.12
N PHE A 88 18.29 9.93 0.22
CA PHE A 88 19.22 9.23 -0.66
C PHE A 88 18.74 7.79 -0.91
N ASP A 89 18.41 7.48 -2.16
CA ASP A 89 17.88 6.17 -2.56
C ASP A 89 18.89 5.05 -2.32
N GLU A 90 20.16 5.29 -2.67
CA GLU A 90 21.26 4.34 -2.51
C GLU A 90 21.48 4.01 -1.02
N GLU A 91 21.41 5.02 -0.15
CA GLU A 91 21.53 4.85 1.29
C GLU A 91 20.35 4.02 1.83
N ASN A 92 19.13 4.32 1.40
CA ASN A 92 17.94 3.57 1.81
C ASN A 92 18.02 2.09 1.41
N ILE A 93 18.50 1.81 0.20
CA ILE A 93 18.69 0.44 -0.29
C ILE A 93 19.75 -0.29 0.53
N MET A 94 20.91 0.34 0.77
CA MET A 94 21.99 -0.27 1.54
C MET A 94 21.60 -0.53 2.98
N LEU A 95 20.89 0.40 3.63
CA LEU A 95 20.35 0.24 4.98
C LEU A 95 19.33 -0.91 5.07
N ALA A 96 18.45 -1.03 4.09
CA ALA A 96 17.48 -2.12 4.03
C ALA A 96 18.16 -3.48 3.84
N LEU A 97 19.15 -3.59 2.95
CA LEU A 97 19.95 -4.80 2.75
C LEU A 97 20.71 -5.19 4.03
N TYR A 98 21.29 -4.20 4.71
CA TYR A 98 21.97 -4.42 5.97
C TYR A 98 21.01 -4.93 7.04
N ALA A 99 19.86 -4.26 7.24
CA ALA A 99 18.84 -4.71 8.17
C ALA A 99 18.33 -6.12 7.84
N LYS A 100 18.15 -6.45 6.56
CA LYS A 100 17.76 -7.78 6.11
C LYS A 100 18.77 -8.85 6.47
N SER A 101 20.06 -8.55 6.35
CA SER A 101 21.12 -9.53 6.66
C SER A 101 21.18 -9.91 8.14
N LEU A 102 20.61 -9.09 9.02
CA LEU A 102 20.69 -9.27 10.47
C LEU A 102 19.34 -9.61 11.13
N THR A 103 18.22 -9.26 10.51
CA THR A 103 16.90 -9.33 11.15
C THR A 103 15.86 -9.98 10.24
N ASN A 104 14.76 -10.43 10.85
CA ASN A 104 13.54 -10.83 10.16
C ASN A 104 12.48 -9.71 10.17
N ALA A 105 12.88 -8.47 10.40
CA ALA A 105 11.99 -7.32 10.42
C ALA A 105 11.31 -7.12 9.05
N LYS A 106 10.11 -6.56 9.06
CA LYS A 106 9.47 -6.10 7.82
C LYS A 106 10.23 -4.89 7.31
N LEU A 107 10.74 -4.96 6.08
CA LEU A 107 11.50 -3.88 5.48
C LEU A 107 10.61 -3.02 4.59
N ILE A 108 10.78 -1.71 4.71
CA ILE A 108 10.15 -0.71 3.85
C ILE A 108 11.22 0.26 3.39
N THR A 109 11.39 0.39 2.07
CA THR A 109 12.44 1.20 1.46
C THR A 109 11.82 2.29 0.61
N LYS A 110 12.10 3.55 0.94
CA LYS A 110 11.67 4.70 0.13
C LYS A 110 12.65 4.92 -1.01
N VAL A 111 12.12 5.02 -2.23
CA VAL A 111 12.90 5.29 -3.45
C VAL A 111 12.24 6.43 -4.22
N HIS A 112 13.02 7.41 -4.67
CA HIS A 112 12.53 8.57 -5.42
C HIS A 112 12.70 8.42 -6.93
N ARG A 113 13.73 7.65 -7.37
CA ARG A 113 14.10 7.47 -8.76
C ARG A 113 13.69 6.09 -9.25
N ILE A 114 12.96 6.06 -10.34
CA ILE A 114 12.45 4.84 -10.95
C ILE A 114 13.46 4.20 -11.92
N SER A 115 14.61 4.85 -12.15
CA SER A 115 15.55 4.46 -13.24
C SER A 115 16.21 3.08 -13.07
N TYR A 116 16.04 2.41 -11.93
CA TYR A 116 16.68 1.13 -11.62
C TYR A 116 15.70 0.09 -11.06
N ASP A 117 14.41 0.20 -11.38
CA ASP A 117 13.36 -0.65 -10.80
C ASP A 117 13.67 -2.14 -10.93
N GLU A 118 14.07 -2.60 -12.10
CA GLU A 118 14.37 -4.01 -12.35
C GLU A 118 15.52 -4.52 -11.46
N ILE A 119 16.50 -3.69 -11.17
CA ILE A 119 17.63 -4.05 -10.29
C ILE A 119 17.17 -4.04 -8.84
N ILE A 120 16.44 -3.01 -8.42
CA ILE A 120 15.98 -2.84 -7.04
C ILE A 120 15.02 -3.96 -6.66
N ASP A 121 14.10 -4.34 -7.56
CA ASP A 121 13.17 -5.46 -7.35
C ASP A 121 13.90 -6.81 -7.18
N SER A 122 15.06 -6.96 -7.84
CA SER A 122 15.90 -8.17 -7.70
C SER A 122 16.63 -8.25 -6.36
N LEU A 123 16.84 -7.12 -5.68
CA LEU A 123 17.62 -7.04 -4.42
C LEU A 123 16.81 -7.46 -3.18
N ASP A 124 15.50 -7.67 -3.29
CA ASP A 124 14.62 -8.05 -2.18
C ASP A 124 14.83 -7.16 -0.93
N VAL A 125 14.71 -5.84 -1.14
CA VAL A 125 14.83 -4.81 -0.10
C VAL A 125 13.52 -4.58 0.67
N GLY A 126 12.62 -5.55 0.64
CA GLY A 126 11.29 -5.46 1.25
C GLY A 126 10.27 -4.71 0.37
N SER A 127 9.33 -4.04 1.00
CA SER A 127 8.33 -3.24 0.28
C SER A 127 8.92 -1.91 -0.17
N ILE A 128 8.96 -1.68 -1.47
CA ILE A 128 9.47 -0.42 -2.02
C ILE A 128 8.33 0.59 -2.11
N ILE A 129 8.60 1.80 -1.68
CA ILE A 129 7.64 2.92 -1.69
C ILE A 129 8.19 4.02 -2.59
N TYR A 130 7.45 4.35 -3.64
CA TYR A 130 7.70 5.46 -4.55
C TYR A 130 6.74 6.61 -4.26
N PRO A 131 7.09 7.62 -3.44
CA PRO A 131 6.15 8.67 -3.01
C PRO A 131 5.55 9.46 -4.16
N LYS A 132 6.33 9.74 -5.21
CA LYS A 132 5.84 10.45 -6.40
C LYS A 132 4.76 9.65 -7.14
N TYR A 133 4.92 8.34 -7.22
CA TYR A 133 3.96 7.44 -7.87
C TYR A 133 2.65 7.40 -7.08
N ILE A 134 2.73 7.19 -5.76
CA ILE A 134 1.55 7.15 -4.87
C ILE A 134 0.78 8.48 -4.96
N THR A 135 1.51 9.61 -4.98
CA THR A 135 0.89 10.93 -5.13
C THR A 135 0.18 11.07 -6.48
N ALA A 136 0.84 10.68 -7.58
CA ALA A 136 0.25 10.72 -8.91
C ALA A 136 -1.00 9.83 -9.01
N GLU A 137 -0.94 8.61 -8.48
CA GLU A 137 -2.10 7.71 -8.42
C GLU A 137 -3.25 8.29 -7.60
N SER A 138 -2.96 8.92 -6.47
CA SER A 138 -3.96 9.57 -5.63
C SER A 138 -4.64 10.72 -6.36
N ILE A 139 -3.88 11.53 -7.11
CA ILE A 139 -4.43 12.60 -7.96
C ILE A 139 -5.29 12.01 -9.07
N ILE A 140 -4.82 10.96 -9.75
CA ILE A 140 -5.58 10.29 -10.82
C ILE A 140 -6.89 9.73 -10.26
N LYS A 141 -6.85 9.08 -9.09
CA LYS A 141 -8.06 8.58 -8.40
C LYS A 141 -9.04 9.72 -8.14
N TYR A 142 -8.56 10.85 -7.62
CA TYR A 142 -9.39 12.02 -7.36
C TYR A 142 -10.02 12.61 -8.63
N VAL A 143 -9.23 12.80 -9.70
CA VAL A 143 -9.71 13.31 -10.99
C VAL A 143 -10.74 12.36 -11.62
N ARG A 144 -10.51 11.04 -11.51
CA ARG A 144 -11.47 10.04 -11.99
C ARG A 144 -12.76 10.07 -11.19
N ALA A 145 -12.68 10.16 -9.85
CA ALA A 145 -13.86 10.29 -9.00
C ALA A 145 -14.69 11.53 -9.37
N MET A 146 -14.04 12.65 -9.67
CA MET A 146 -14.73 13.86 -10.15
C MET A 146 -15.39 13.67 -11.54
N LYS A 147 -14.73 12.96 -12.46
CA LYS A 147 -15.35 12.59 -13.75
C LYS A 147 -16.50 11.59 -13.57
N ASN A 148 -16.39 10.68 -12.63
CA ASN A 148 -17.35 9.62 -12.35
C ASN A 148 -18.61 10.14 -11.64
N SER A 149 -18.58 11.33 -11.03
CA SER A 149 -19.78 11.99 -10.50
C SER A 149 -20.81 12.31 -11.60
N ILE A 150 -20.45 12.17 -12.89
CA ILE A 150 -21.31 12.40 -14.06
C ILE A 150 -21.68 11.07 -14.76
N GLY A 151 -21.83 9.94 -14.00
CA GLY A 151 -22.42 8.71 -14.58
C GLY A 151 -21.64 7.41 -14.46
N SER A 152 -20.40 7.42 -13.98
CA SER A 152 -19.63 6.17 -13.81
C SER A 152 -19.88 5.51 -12.44
N ASN A 153 -19.85 4.18 -12.42
CA ASN A 153 -20.06 3.36 -11.20
C ASN A 153 -18.75 2.96 -10.53
N ILE A 154 -17.60 3.43 -11.03
CA ILE A 154 -16.27 3.06 -10.51
C ILE A 154 -15.92 3.92 -9.30
N GLU A 155 -15.76 3.29 -8.12
CA GLU A 155 -15.35 3.96 -6.88
C GLU A 155 -13.83 4.04 -6.77
N THR A 156 -13.15 2.93 -7.05
CA THR A 156 -11.69 2.86 -6.91
C THR A 156 -11.07 2.00 -8.00
N LEU A 157 -9.86 2.35 -8.43
CA LEU A 157 -9.02 1.57 -9.34
C LEU A 157 -7.71 1.25 -8.65
N TYR A 158 -7.36 -0.04 -8.60
CA TYR A 158 -6.07 -0.53 -8.15
C TYR A 158 -5.32 -1.14 -9.34
N ARG A 159 -4.04 -0.83 -9.43
CA ARG A 159 -3.14 -1.46 -10.40
C ARG A 159 -2.28 -2.49 -9.69
N LEU A 160 -2.24 -3.68 -10.22
CA LEU A 160 -1.56 -4.84 -9.64
C LEU A 160 -0.56 -5.38 -10.67
N ASN A 161 0.48 -6.07 -10.17
CA ASN A 161 1.45 -6.76 -11.01
C ASN A 161 2.03 -5.85 -12.12
N ASP A 162 2.75 -4.79 -11.73
CA ASP A 162 3.42 -3.84 -12.63
C ASP A 162 2.49 -3.21 -13.68
N ASN A 163 1.31 -2.82 -13.26
CA ASN A 163 0.25 -2.26 -14.11
C ASN A 163 -0.34 -3.22 -15.16
N ARG A 164 -0.05 -4.52 -15.08
CA ARG A 164 -0.58 -5.53 -16.01
C ARG A 164 -2.01 -5.95 -15.68
N VAL A 165 -2.45 -5.72 -14.45
CA VAL A 165 -3.78 -6.08 -13.96
C VAL A 165 -4.42 -4.87 -13.30
N GLU A 166 -5.65 -4.58 -13.64
CA GLU A 166 -6.47 -3.57 -12.97
C GLU A 166 -7.54 -4.27 -12.11
N ALA A 167 -7.72 -3.80 -10.88
CA ALA A 167 -8.83 -4.16 -10.02
C ALA A 167 -9.70 -2.92 -9.79
N LEU A 168 -10.94 -3.01 -10.24
CA LEU A 168 -11.92 -1.92 -10.23
C LEU A 168 -12.95 -2.20 -9.15
N GLU A 169 -13.13 -1.27 -8.23
CA GLU A 169 -14.20 -1.30 -7.25
C GLU A 169 -15.41 -0.54 -7.80
N LEU A 170 -16.55 -1.21 -7.92
CA LEU A 170 -17.73 -0.70 -8.58
C LEU A 170 -18.95 -0.84 -7.67
N LEU A 171 -19.66 0.27 -7.46
CA LEU A 171 -20.96 0.25 -6.81
C LEU A 171 -22.08 -0.09 -7.83
N ILE A 172 -22.87 -1.08 -7.52
CA ILE A 172 -23.97 -1.54 -8.39
C ILE A 172 -25.20 -0.66 -8.19
N LYS A 173 -25.60 0.03 -9.24
CA LYS A 173 -26.81 0.88 -9.30
C LYS A 173 -27.99 0.12 -9.89
N GLU A 174 -29.20 0.71 -9.76
CA GLU A 174 -30.46 0.09 -10.18
C GLU A 174 -30.53 -0.22 -11.69
N ASP A 175 -29.88 0.58 -12.51
CA ASP A 175 -29.84 0.47 -13.97
C ASP A 175 -28.78 -0.49 -14.51
N SER A 176 -28.03 -1.16 -13.61
CA SER A 176 -26.97 -2.06 -14.02
C SER A 176 -27.50 -3.34 -14.68
N PRO A 177 -27.00 -3.71 -15.87
CA PRO A 177 -27.43 -4.91 -16.60
C PRO A 177 -27.00 -6.22 -15.93
N MET A 178 -26.14 -6.15 -14.89
CA MET A 178 -25.67 -7.32 -14.15
C MET A 178 -26.57 -7.72 -12.97
N VAL A 179 -27.56 -6.88 -12.63
CA VAL A 179 -28.44 -7.13 -11.48
C VAL A 179 -29.40 -8.29 -11.72
N GLY A 180 -29.56 -9.14 -10.71
CA GLY A 180 -30.61 -10.17 -10.67
C GLY A 180 -30.33 -11.42 -11.51
N LYS A 181 -29.16 -11.52 -12.14
CA LYS A 181 -28.77 -12.70 -12.93
C LYS A 181 -27.61 -13.43 -12.26
N PRO A 182 -27.56 -14.77 -12.33
CA PRO A 182 -26.38 -15.53 -11.94
C PRO A 182 -25.16 -15.11 -12.76
N LEU A 183 -23.97 -15.10 -12.14
CA LEU A 183 -22.73 -14.71 -12.85
C LEU A 183 -22.44 -15.61 -14.07
N SER A 184 -22.87 -16.88 -14.02
CA SER A 184 -22.73 -17.81 -15.16
C SER A 184 -23.52 -17.41 -16.41
N GLU A 185 -24.54 -16.58 -16.23
CA GLU A 185 -25.38 -16.07 -17.34
C GLU A 185 -24.87 -14.72 -17.88
N LEU A 186 -23.94 -14.07 -17.17
CA LEU A 186 -23.35 -12.82 -17.60
C LEU A 186 -22.27 -13.11 -18.66
N ARG A 187 -22.41 -12.50 -19.84
CA ARG A 187 -21.39 -12.58 -20.90
C ARG A 187 -20.29 -11.56 -20.63
N LEU A 188 -19.37 -11.93 -19.72
CA LEU A 188 -18.19 -11.10 -19.45
C LEU A 188 -17.21 -11.18 -20.61
N LYS A 189 -16.50 -10.08 -20.87
CA LYS A 189 -15.39 -10.05 -21.84
C LYS A 189 -14.27 -11.00 -21.41
N PRO A 190 -13.46 -11.50 -22.36
CA PRO A 190 -12.23 -12.24 -22.02
C PRO A 190 -11.36 -11.42 -21.06
N ASN A 191 -10.67 -12.11 -20.16
CA ASN A 191 -9.78 -11.52 -19.15
C ASN A 191 -10.47 -10.59 -18.13
N VAL A 192 -11.77 -10.76 -17.91
CA VAL A 192 -12.55 -10.11 -16.85
C VAL A 192 -13.01 -11.13 -15.84
N LEU A 193 -12.76 -10.87 -14.56
CA LEU A 193 -13.17 -11.72 -13.44
C LEU A 193 -13.81 -10.86 -12.35
N ILE A 194 -14.95 -11.31 -11.81
CA ILE A 194 -15.51 -10.73 -10.59
C ILE A 194 -14.86 -11.44 -9.40
N GLY A 195 -13.92 -10.74 -8.75
CA GLY A 195 -13.09 -11.30 -7.68
C GLY A 195 -13.81 -11.38 -6.34
N CYS A 196 -14.63 -10.40 -6.00
CA CYS A 196 -15.47 -10.45 -4.81
C CYS A 196 -16.75 -9.60 -4.96
N ILE A 197 -17.73 -9.92 -4.12
CA ILE A 197 -18.96 -9.14 -3.92
C ILE A 197 -19.02 -8.75 -2.44
N THR A 198 -19.16 -7.46 -2.17
CA THR A 198 -19.36 -6.91 -0.84
C THR A 198 -20.82 -6.49 -0.70
N ARG A 199 -21.53 -7.08 0.24
CA ARG A 199 -22.93 -6.77 0.56
C ARG A 199 -23.06 -6.45 2.04
N ARG A 200 -23.52 -5.25 2.38
CA ARG A 200 -23.68 -4.79 3.78
C ARG A 200 -22.41 -5.05 4.63
N GLY A 201 -21.23 -4.78 4.06
CA GLY A 201 -19.94 -4.98 4.73
C GLY A 201 -19.43 -6.43 4.79
N GLN A 202 -20.18 -7.40 4.28
CA GLN A 202 -19.72 -8.79 4.17
C GLN A 202 -19.14 -9.06 2.80
N VAL A 203 -17.89 -9.52 2.78
CA VAL A 203 -17.16 -9.86 1.54
C VAL A 203 -17.34 -11.34 1.24
N THR A 204 -17.78 -11.65 0.04
CA THR A 204 -17.96 -13.01 -0.48
C THR A 204 -17.17 -13.21 -1.76
N ILE A 205 -16.46 -14.32 -1.88
CA ILE A 205 -15.87 -14.77 -3.16
C ILE A 205 -17.00 -15.42 -3.96
N PRO A 206 -17.40 -14.84 -5.11
CA PRO A 206 -18.52 -15.34 -5.86
C PRO A 206 -18.19 -16.61 -6.64
N ASN A 207 -19.22 -17.35 -7.01
CA ASN A 207 -19.18 -18.46 -7.96
C ASN A 207 -20.23 -18.21 -9.06
N GLY A 208 -20.32 -19.11 -10.03
CA GLY A 208 -21.25 -18.98 -11.16
C GLY A 208 -22.73 -18.82 -10.79
N GLN A 209 -23.15 -19.31 -9.61
CA GLN A 209 -24.53 -19.18 -9.12
C GLN A 209 -24.76 -17.91 -8.30
N SER A 210 -23.73 -17.15 -8.01
CA SER A 210 -23.84 -15.91 -7.26
C SER A 210 -24.58 -14.86 -8.06
N VAL A 211 -25.46 -14.10 -7.37
CA VAL A 211 -26.27 -13.04 -7.99
C VAL A 211 -25.87 -11.68 -7.40
N ILE A 212 -25.67 -10.71 -8.28
CA ILE A 212 -25.39 -9.33 -7.92
C ILE A 212 -26.72 -8.59 -7.70
N HIS A 213 -26.79 -7.78 -6.63
CA HIS A 213 -27.93 -6.96 -6.30
C HIS A 213 -27.57 -5.46 -6.29
N VAL A 214 -28.57 -4.63 -6.43
CA VAL A 214 -28.43 -3.19 -6.23
C VAL A 214 -27.85 -2.88 -4.84
N GLY A 215 -26.87 -1.97 -4.78
CA GLY A 215 -26.17 -1.60 -3.57
C GLY A 215 -25.01 -2.54 -3.18
N ASP A 216 -24.76 -3.61 -3.95
CA ASP A 216 -23.54 -4.38 -3.78
C ASP A 216 -22.34 -3.58 -4.33
N THR A 217 -21.19 -3.72 -3.68
CA THR A 217 -19.90 -3.31 -4.24
C THR A 217 -19.18 -4.55 -4.77
N ILE A 218 -18.75 -4.52 -6.02
CA ILE A 218 -17.98 -5.62 -6.63
C ILE A 218 -16.55 -5.19 -6.91
N ILE A 219 -15.62 -6.15 -6.83
CA ILE A 219 -14.27 -5.97 -7.36
C ILE A 219 -14.15 -6.75 -8.66
N LEU A 220 -13.97 -6.03 -9.75
CA LEU A 220 -13.75 -6.55 -11.07
C LEU A 220 -12.24 -6.53 -11.36
N ILE A 221 -11.69 -7.66 -11.75
CA ILE A 221 -10.26 -7.84 -12.03
C ILE A 221 -10.12 -8.05 -13.53
N THR A 222 -9.23 -7.30 -14.18
CA THR A 222 -9.03 -7.38 -15.63
C THR A 222 -7.58 -7.10 -16.02
N THR A 223 -7.13 -7.73 -17.11
CA THR A 223 -5.86 -7.40 -17.77
C THR A 223 -6.06 -6.38 -18.92
N THR A 224 -7.30 -5.99 -19.19
CA THR A 224 -7.61 -4.96 -20.18
C THR A 224 -7.70 -3.62 -19.48
N THR A 225 -6.89 -2.66 -19.92
CA THR A 225 -6.86 -1.30 -19.35
C THR A 225 -7.94 -0.41 -19.98
N GLY A 226 -8.37 0.60 -19.20
CA GLY A 226 -9.23 1.66 -19.75
C GLY A 226 -10.73 1.42 -19.60
N PHE A 227 -11.19 0.56 -18.70
CA PHE A 227 -12.60 0.48 -18.34
C PHE A 227 -13.04 1.77 -17.62
N HIS A 228 -14.14 2.34 -18.06
CA HIS A 228 -14.70 3.56 -17.51
C HIS A 228 -16.04 3.33 -16.83
N GLN A 229 -16.71 2.25 -17.15
CA GLN A 229 -18.04 1.89 -16.62
C GLN A 229 -18.18 0.36 -16.56
N LEU A 230 -19.19 -0.10 -15.83
CA LEU A 230 -19.45 -1.52 -15.62
C LEU A 230 -19.78 -2.28 -16.92
N GLU A 231 -20.47 -1.59 -17.83
CA GLU A 231 -20.87 -2.10 -19.13
C GLU A 231 -19.66 -2.47 -20.01
N ASP A 232 -18.52 -1.81 -19.78
CA ASP A 232 -17.27 -2.13 -20.50
C ASP A 232 -16.77 -3.55 -20.22
N ALA A 233 -17.26 -4.18 -19.15
CA ALA A 233 -16.94 -5.56 -18.80
C ALA A 233 -17.80 -6.61 -19.51
N LEU A 234 -18.91 -6.20 -20.13
CA LEU A 234 -19.83 -7.07 -20.86
C LEU A 234 -19.47 -7.14 -22.34
N MET A 235 -19.85 -8.29 -22.99
CA MET A 235 -19.76 -8.47 -24.43
C MET A 235 -20.90 -7.79 -25.15
#